data_87fad3afc371599d46700c7dbba52c48
#
_entry.id   87fad3afc371599d46700c7dbba52c48
#
_cell.length_a   1.000
_cell.length_b   1.000
_cell.length_c   1.000
_cell.angle_alpha   90.00
_cell.angle_beta   90.00
_cell.angle_gamma   90.00
#
_symmetry.space_group_name_H-M   'P 1'
#
loop_
_entity.id
_entity.type
_entity.pdbx_description
1 polymer ?
#
loop_
_entity_poly.entity_id
_entity_poly.type
_entity_poly.pdbx_seq_one_letter_code
_entity_poly.pdbx_strand_id
1 'polypeptide(L)'
;MLRKKYTFSTHIMAKVPQKYIPKHLTKKDKKRAKNELLLSRKRYKNKKYYTRKKVKSFKSKKSSHVVNAERIYNIKNASPTKEFAKKTGCSLRGLKDIVKKGQGAYFSSGSRPNQTGHSWGIARLASAVTGGKSAVVDYHILKKECNKTSKALKLANKAKRKYKTLRVRNKVKLK
;
A
#
# COMPACT_ATOMS: atom_id res chain seq x y z
N MET A 1 -31.37 -19.18 -35.03
CA MET A 1 -31.03 -18.66 -33.69
C MET A 1 -29.53 -18.44 -33.60
N LEU A 2 -29.05 -17.23 -33.90
CA LEU A 2 -27.63 -16.88 -33.93
C LEU A 2 -27.18 -16.43 -32.51
N ARG A 3 -26.32 -17.26 -31.87
CA ARG A 3 -25.66 -16.90 -30.62
C ARG A 3 -24.65 -15.76 -30.88
N LYS A 4 -24.96 -14.56 -30.48
CA LYS A 4 -24.01 -13.43 -30.44
C LYS A 4 -22.83 -13.81 -29.52
N LYS A 5 -21.67 -14.10 -30.11
CA LYS A 5 -20.38 -14.15 -29.41
C LYS A 5 -20.06 -12.72 -28.96
N TYR A 6 -20.23 -12.45 -27.68
CA TYR A 6 -19.68 -11.23 -27.06
C TYR A 6 -18.17 -11.35 -27.03
N THR A 7 -17.50 -10.81 -28.03
CA THR A 7 -16.05 -10.57 -27.98
C THR A 7 -15.80 -9.46 -26.97
N PHE A 8 -15.37 -9.82 -25.77
CA PHE A 8 -14.88 -8.91 -24.75
C PHE A 8 -13.48 -8.42 -25.17
N SER A 9 -13.43 -7.54 -26.17
CA SER A 9 -12.22 -6.83 -26.56
C SER A 9 -12.22 -5.46 -25.86
N THR A 10 -11.43 -5.36 -24.81
CA THR A 10 -10.54 -4.23 -24.52
C THR A 10 -9.66 -4.63 -23.35
N HIS A 11 -8.54 -5.26 -23.67
CA HIS A 11 -7.43 -5.45 -22.75
C HIS A 11 -6.83 -4.06 -22.46
N ILE A 12 -7.42 -3.32 -21.52
CA ILE A 12 -6.71 -2.22 -20.90
C ILE A 12 -5.54 -2.87 -20.16
N MET A 13 -4.37 -2.83 -20.79
CA MET A 13 -3.14 -3.38 -20.22
C MET A 13 -2.83 -2.65 -18.92
N ALA A 14 -3.25 -3.22 -17.80
CA ALA A 14 -3.08 -2.63 -16.49
C ALA A 14 -1.59 -2.51 -16.18
N LYS A 15 -1.09 -1.27 -16.13
CA LYS A 15 0.29 -0.99 -15.68
C LYS A 15 0.36 -1.02 -14.16
N VAL A 16 1.39 -1.67 -13.61
CA VAL A 16 1.71 -1.67 -12.17
C VAL A 16 3.11 -1.17 -11.91
N PRO A 17 3.39 -0.63 -10.72
CA PRO A 17 4.75 -0.27 -10.33
C PRO A 17 5.71 -1.46 -10.47
N GLN A 18 6.93 -1.25 -10.99
CA GLN A 18 7.97 -2.28 -11.14
C GLN A 18 8.23 -3.06 -9.84
N LYS A 19 8.15 -2.39 -8.69
CA LYS A 19 8.32 -3.02 -7.37
C LYS A 19 7.27 -4.09 -7.02
N TYR A 20 6.16 -4.19 -7.77
CA TYR A 20 5.15 -5.25 -7.58
C TYR A 20 5.53 -6.53 -8.33
N ILE A 21 6.36 -6.38 -9.37
CA ILE A 21 6.96 -7.49 -10.13
C ILE A 21 8.46 -7.19 -10.26
N PRO A 22 9.25 -7.42 -9.20
CA PRO A 22 10.67 -7.12 -9.19
C PRO A 22 11.44 -7.85 -10.28
N LYS A 23 12.48 -7.22 -10.82
CA LYS A 23 13.29 -7.78 -11.92
C LYS A 23 14.01 -9.07 -11.53
N HIS A 24 14.42 -9.22 -10.26
CA HIS A 24 15.15 -10.38 -9.74
C HIS A 24 14.30 -11.64 -9.51
N LEU A 25 12.99 -11.59 -9.70
CA LEU A 25 12.16 -12.80 -9.63
C LEU A 25 12.49 -13.74 -10.80
N THR A 26 12.41 -15.05 -10.56
CA THR A 26 12.47 -16.07 -11.62
C THR A 26 11.35 -15.86 -12.65
N LYS A 27 11.54 -16.35 -13.88
CA LYS A 27 10.49 -16.27 -14.95
C LYS A 27 9.15 -16.84 -14.47
N LYS A 28 9.18 -18.01 -13.80
CA LYS A 28 8.00 -18.67 -13.21
C LYS A 28 7.31 -17.77 -12.18
N ASP A 29 8.05 -17.20 -11.25
CA ASP A 29 7.50 -16.35 -10.19
C ASP A 29 7.03 -14.98 -10.71
N LYS A 30 7.65 -14.43 -11.76
CA LYS A 30 7.12 -13.23 -12.44
C LYS A 30 5.74 -13.49 -13.04
N LYS A 31 5.57 -14.63 -13.75
CA LYS A 31 4.27 -15.04 -14.32
C LYS A 31 3.24 -15.23 -13.21
N ARG A 32 3.62 -15.94 -12.13
CA ARG A 32 2.76 -16.14 -10.96
C ARG A 32 2.35 -14.81 -10.31
N ALA A 33 3.31 -13.92 -10.04
CA ALA A 33 3.02 -12.61 -9.42
C ALA A 33 2.07 -11.76 -10.26
N LYS A 34 2.21 -11.78 -11.61
CA LYS A 34 1.28 -11.10 -12.53
C LYS A 34 -0.13 -11.68 -12.42
N ASN A 35 -0.27 -13.00 -12.51
CA ASN A 35 -1.57 -13.66 -12.46
C ASN A 35 -2.28 -13.42 -11.12
N GLU A 36 -1.54 -13.49 -10.00
CA GLU A 36 -2.05 -13.21 -8.67
C GLU A 36 -2.53 -11.76 -8.51
N LEU A 37 -1.83 -10.79 -9.10
CA LEU A 37 -2.25 -9.39 -9.13
C LEU A 37 -3.54 -9.19 -9.92
N LEU A 38 -3.64 -9.80 -11.11
CA LEU A 38 -4.84 -9.74 -11.95
C LEU A 38 -6.04 -10.38 -11.24
N LEU A 39 -5.84 -11.57 -10.65
CA LEU A 39 -6.88 -12.28 -9.90
C LEU A 39 -7.37 -11.47 -8.69
N SER A 40 -6.44 -10.89 -7.91
CA SER A 40 -6.79 -10.05 -6.75
C SER A 40 -7.65 -8.86 -7.18
N ARG A 41 -7.27 -8.17 -8.26
CA ARG A 41 -8.04 -7.04 -8.81
C ARG A 41 -9.41 -7.43 -9.33
N LYS A 42 -9.49 -8.55 -10.07
CA LYS A 42 -10.78 -9.08 -10.58
C LYS A 42 -11.72 -9.40 -9.43
N ARG A 43 -11.23 -10.09 -8.40
CA ARG A 43 -12.04 -10.43 -7.22
C ARG A 43 -12.48 -9.20 -6.44
N TYR A 44 -11.59 -8.22 -6.28
CA TYR A 44 -11.93 -6.97 -5.57
C TYR A 44 -13.05 -6.17 -6.27
N LYS A 45 -13.09 -6.14 -7.61
CA LYS A 45 -14.20 -5.53 -8.36
C LYS A 45 -15.55 -6.18 -8.03
N ASN A 46 -15.53 -7.48 -7.73
CA ASN A 46 -16.70 -8.24 -7.31
C ASN A 46 -16.88 -8.27 -5.78
N LYS A 47 -16.32 -7.28 -5.06
CA LYS A 47 -16.37 -7.16 -3.59
C LYS A 47 -15.81 -8.37 -2.82
N LYS A 48 -14.97 -9.20 -3.46
CA LYS A 48 -14.31 -10.36 -2.85
C LYS A 48 -12.84 -10.05 -2.56
N TYR A 49 -12.43 -10.24 -1.31
CA TYR A 49 -11.04 -10.05 -0.89
C TYR A 49 -10.23 -11.32 -1.16
N TYR A 50 -9.03 -11.14 -1.73
CA TYR A 50 -8.16 -12.25 -2.07
C TYR A 50 -6.71 -11.96 -1.70
N THR A 51 -6.18 -12.70 -0.72
CA THR A 51 -4.76 -12.64 -0.38
C THR A 51 -3.95 -13.46 -1.37
N ARG A 52 -3.03 -12.81 -2.06
CA ARG A 52 -2.21 -13.41 -3.12
C ARG A 52 -1.27 -14.49 -2.56
N LYS A 53 -1.09 -15.56 -3.31
CA LYS A 53 -0.16 -16.64 -2.99
C LYS A 53 1.29 -16.14 -3.01
N LYS A 54 2.12 -16.68 -2.14
CA LYS A 54 3.54 -16.33 -2.05
C LYS A 54 4.32 -16.80 -3.29
N VAL A 55 5.36 -16.06 -3.66
CA VAL A 55 6.36 -16.43 -4.67
C VAL A 55 7.68 -16.75 -3.98
N LYS A 56 8.29 -17.89 -4.35
CA LYS A 56 9.45 -18.44 -3.63
C LYS A 56 10.72 -17.60 -3.80
N SER A 57 10.96 -17.04 -5.00
CA SER A 57 12.15 -16.25 -5.30
C SER A 57 12.15 -14.84 -4.71
N PHE A 58 11.10 -14.44 -3.97
CA PHE A 58 11.06 -13.15 -3.30
C PHE A 58 11.29 -13.30 -1.79
N LYS A 59 12.46 -12.86 -1.33
CA LYS A 59 12.77 -12.78 0.11
C LYS A 59 12.12 -11.53 0.70
N SER A 60 11.15 -11.72 1.60
CA SER A 60 10.47 -10.61 2.30
C SER A 60 11.38 -10.01 3.37
N LYS A 61 11.43 -8.68 3.42
CA LYS A 61 12.10 -7.92 4.48
C LYS A 61 11.08 -7.04 5.20
N LYS A 62 11.29 -6.76 6.47
CA LYS A 62 10.51 -5.78 7.22
C LYS A 62 10.54 -4.45 6.49
N SER A 63 9.39 -3.75 6.44
CA SER A 63 9.32 -2.47 5.72
C SER A 63 10.20 -1.43 6.40
N SER A 64 11.06 -0.75 5.65
CA SER A 64 11.85 0.37 6.16
C SER A 64 11.00 1.49 6.78
N HIS A 65 9.77 1.69 6.28
CA HIS A 65 8.82 2.62 6.88
C HIS A 65 8.42 2.20 8.29
N VAL A 66 8.20 0.89 8.51
CA VAL A 66 7.84 0.35 9.83
C VAL A 66 9.02 0.51 10.79
N VAL A 67 10.21 0.10 10.38
CA VAL A 67 11.44 0.27 11.18
C VAL A 67 11.66 1.75 11.54
N ASN A 68 11.46 2.65 10.57
CA ASN A 68 11.61 4.09 10.81
C ASN A 68 10.54 4.63 11.78
N ALA A 69 9.30 4.16 11.71
CA ALA A 69 8.23 4.56 12.63
C ALA A 69 8.53 4.06 14.05
N GLU A 70 8.94 2.80 14.20
CA GLU A 70 9.35 2.23 15.48
C GLU A 70 10.47 3.05 16.13
N ARG A 71 11.48 3.43 15.37
CA ARG A 71 12.58 4.29 15.84
C ARG A 71 12.12 5.71 16.22
N ILE A 72 11.34 6.39 15.34
CA ILE A 72 10.95 7.80 15.54
C ILE A 72 10.02 7.97 16.74
N TYR A 73 9.13 7.01 16.97
CA TYR A 73 8.11 7.07 18.02
C TYR A 73 8.46 6.21 19.25
N ASN A 74 9.63 5.55 19.24
CA ASN A 74 10.08 4.66 20.30
C ASN A 74 9.00 3.64 20.70
N ILE A 75 8.60 2.80 19.73
CA ILE A 75 7.57 1.75 19.88
C ILE A 75 8.07 0.44 19.29
N LYS A 76 7.61 -0.68 19.84
CA LYS A 76 7.95 -2.03 19.33
C LYS A 76 7.17 -2.43 18.08
N ASN A 77 5.98 -1.84 17.87
CA ASN A 77 5.10 -2.21 16.78
C ASN A 77 4.33 -0.99 16.26
N ALA A 78 4.45 -0.69 14.97
CA ALA A 78 3.77 0.42 14.31
C ALA A 78 2.29 0.11 13.95
N SER A 79 1.62 -0.74 14.72
CA SER A 79 0.19 -1.02 14.57
C SER A 79 -0.68 0.07 15.21
N PRO A 80 -1.94 0.27 14.80
CA PRO A 80 -2.82 1.29 15.35
C PRO A 80 -3.33 0.90 16.76
N THR A 81 -2.51 1.16 17.78
CA THR A 81 -2.78 0.96 19.20
C THR A 81 -3.01 2.29 19.91
N LYS A 82 -3.58 2.28 21.12
CA LYS A 82 -3.72 3.46 21.97
C LYS A 82 -2.35 4.10 22.26
N GLU A 83 -1.33 3.29 22.51
CA GLU A 83 0.05 3.76 22.70
C GLU A 83 0.56 4.49 21.47
N PHE A 84 0.42 3.91 20.29
CA PHE A 84 0.88 4.55 19.05
C PHE A 84 0.11 5.81 18.71
N ALA A 85 -1.19 5.87 19.03
CA ALA A 85 -2.01 7.07 18.92
C ALA A 85 -1.45 8.20 19.80
N LYS A 86 -1.17 7.91 21.08
CA LYS A 86 -0.54 8.87 22.02
C LYS A 86 0.82 9.36 21.51
N LYS A 87 1.70 8.45 21.07
CA LYS A 87 3.06 8.78 20.59
C LYS A 87 3.05 9.62 19.30
N THR A 88 2.12 9.36 18.39
CA THR A 88 1.99 10.14 17.15
C THR A 88 1.26 11.45 17.33
N GLY A 89 0.46 11.57 18.39
CA GLY A 89 -0.46 12.70 18.62
C GLY A 89 -1.66 12.67 17.66
N CYS A 90 -2.05 11.48 17.17
CA CYS A 90 -3.17 11.29 16.28
C CYS A 90 -4.24 10.40 16.94
N SER A 91 -5.51 10.55 16.55
CA SER A 91 -6.57 9.70 17.05
C SER A 91 -6.36 8.23 16.60
N LEU A 92 -6.77 7.29 17.44
CA LEU A 92 -6.75 5.86 17.09
C LEU A 92 -7.60 5.57 15.84
N ARG A 93 -8.70 6.30 15.66
CA ARG A 93 -9.56 6.24 14.48
C ARG A 93 -8.79 6.61 13.22
N GLY A 94 -8.08 7.74 13.21
CA GLY A 94 -7.29 8.18 12.06
C GLY A 94 -6.19 7.20 11.68
N LEU A 95 -5.51 6.59 12.68
CA LEU A 95 -4.52 5.54 12.42
C LEU A 95 -5.17 4.30 11.77
N LYS A 96 -6.33 3.85 12.27
CA LYS A 96 -7.09 2.72 11.70
C LYS A 96 -7.57 3.02 10.28
N ASP A 97 -8.03 4.24 10.00
CA ASP A 97 -8.48 4.66 8.66
C ASP A 97 -7.36 4.58 7.63
N ILE A 98 -6.14 5.02 7.98
CA ILE A 98 -4.98 4.89 7.10
C ILE A 98 -4.64 3.42 6.82
N VAL A 99 -4.70 2.54 7.84
CA VAL A 99 -4.50 1.10 7.66
C VAL A 99 -5.56 0.52 6.72
N LYS A 100 -6.84 0.84 6.93
CA LYS A 100 -7.96 0.40 6.09
C LYS A 100 -7.78 0.83 4.63
N LYS A 101 -7.36 2.08 4.38
CA LYS A 101 -7.01 2.55 3.02
C LYS A 101 -5.84 1.77 2.43
N GLY A 102 -4.85 1.40 3.23
CA GLY A 102 -3.73 0.56 2.80
C GLY A 102 -4.19 -0.85 2.41
N GLN A 103 -5.07 -1.45 3.20
CA GLN A 103 -5.68 -2.75 2.89
C GLN A 103 -6.47 -2.70 1.58
N GLY A 104 -7.33 -1.69 1.41
CA GLY A 104 -8.05 -1.47 0.15
C GLY A 104 -7.12 -1.34 -1.06
N ALA A 105 -6.02 -0.57 -0.93
CA ALA A 105 -5.02 -0.43 -1.98
C ALA A 105 -4.30 -1.75 -2.31
N TYR A 106 -4.08 -2.63 -1.33
CA TYR A 106 -3.52 -3.96 -1.56
C TYR A 106 -4.39 -4.78 -2.51
N PHE A 107 -5.71 -4.78 -2.31
CA PHE A 107 -6.64 -5.57 -3.13
C PHE A 107 -6.92 -4.93 -4.48
N SER A 108 -7.15 -3.62 -4.53
CA SER A 108 -7.52 -2.89 -5.75
C SER A 108 -6.34 -2.62 -6.69
N SER A 109 -5.20 -2.25 -6.15
CA SER A 109 -4.05 -1.78 -6.94
C SER A 109 -2.87 -2.74 -6.90
N GLY A 110 -2.73 -3.50 -5.82
CA GLY A 110 -1.66 -4.45 -5.62
C GLY A 110 -0.58 -3.98 -4.64
N SER A 111 0.43 -4.81 -4.44
CA SER A 111 1.56 -4.59 -3.54
C SER A 111 2.81 -5.30 -4.05
N ARG A 112 3.93 -5.14 -3.33
CA ARG A 112 5.09 -6.04 -3.48
C ARG A 112 4.66 -7.50 -3.25
N PRO A 113 5.39 -8.49 -3.79
CA PRO A 113 5.14 -9.90 -3.51
C PRO A 113 5.17 -10.21 -2.01
N ASN A 114 4.54 -11.31 -1.63
CA ASN A 114 4.56 -11.87 -0.28
C ASN A 114 4.06 -10.91 0.82
N GLN A 115 3.26 -9.92 0.46
CA GLN A 115 2.56 -9.05 1.40
C GLN A 115 1.12 -9.52 1.61
N THR A 116 0.53 -9.12 2.73
CA THR A 116 -0.91 -9.23 3.02
C THR A 116 -1.55 -7.84 3.00
N GLY A 117 -2.88 -7.78 2.96
CA GLY A 117 -3.59 -6.50 3.12
C GLY A 117 -3.21 -5.81 4.43
N HIS A 118 -3.11 -6.58 5.53
CA HIS A 118 -2.72 -6.05 6.83
C HIS A 118 -1.30 -5.47 6.83
N SER A 119 -0.29 -6.26 6.42
CA SER A 119 1.10 -5.78 6.38
C SER A 119 1.29 -4.55 5.48
N TRP A 120 0.55 -4.49 4.37
CA TRP A 120 0.56 -3.33 3.48
C TRP A 120 -0.09 -2.11 4.11
N GLY A 121 -1.18 -2.31 4.89
CA GLY A 121 -1.84 -1.26 5.67
C GLY A 121 -0.92 -0.67 6.74
N ILE A 122 -0.25 -1.52 7.52
CA ILE A 122 0.73 -1.08 8.53
C ILE A 122 1.90 -0.31 7.91
N ALA A 123 2.45 -0.79 6.79
CA ALA A 123 3.52 -0.08 6.09
C ALA A 123 3.05 1.29 5.54
N ARG A 124 1.78 1.40 5.10
CA ARG A 124 1.18 2.68 4.70
C ARG A 124 1.05 3.62 5.88
N LEU A 125 0.52 3.16 7.02
CA LEU A 125 0.42 3.94 8.25
C LEU A 125 1.80 4.45 8.68
N ALA A 126 2.77 3.54 8.79
CA ALA A 126 4.13 3.90 9.16
C ALA A 126 4.73 4.98 8.22
N SER A 127 4.54 4.82 6.90
CA SER A 127 4.96 5.83 5.92
C SER A 127 4.22 7.17 6.08
N ALA A 128 2.93 7.14 6.46
CA ALA A 128 2.14 8.35 6.64
C ALA A 128 2.62 9.18 7.83
N VAL A 129 2.80 8.55 8.99
CA VAL A 129 3.17 9.26 10.23
C VAL A 129 4.67 9.64 10.30
N THR A 130 5.50 9.11 9.39
CA THR A 130 6.93 9.43 9.31
C THR A 130 7.31 10.35 8.15
N GLY A 131 6.33 10.98 7.50
CA GLY A 131 6.60 11.90 6.40
C GLY A 131 7.05 11.24 5.10
N GLY A 132 6.72 9.96 4.89
CA GLY A 132 6.91 9.29 3.61
C GLY A 132 5.85 9.68 2.58
N LYS A 133 5.88 9.05 1.39
CA LYS A 133 4.93 9.36 0.31
C LYS A 133 3.46 9.17 0.71
N SER A 134 3.16 8.24 1.63
CA SER A 134 1.79 8.06 2.12
C SER A 134 1.29 9.25 2.94
N ALA A 135 2.18 10.03 3.56
CA ALA A 135 1.80 11.25 4.27
C ALA A 135 1.12 12.29 3.35
N VAL A 136 1.52 12.33 2.09
CA VAL A 136 0.90 13.23 1.09
C VAL A 136 -0.46 12.70 0.64
N VAL A 137 -0.54 11.39 0.39
CA VAL A 137 -1.79 10.73 -0.04
C VAL A 137 -2.86 10.78 1.04
N ASP A 138 -2.47 10.59 2.30
CA ASP A 138 -3.36 10.54 3.46
C ASP A 138 -3.35 11.83 4.28
N TYR A 139 -2.85 12.91 3.69
CA TYR A 139 -2.70 14.21 4.38
C TYR A 139 -4.01 14.72 4.99
N HIS A 140 -5.13 14.55 4.29
CA HIS A 140 -6.45 14.96 4.77
C HIS A 140 -6.84 14.24 6.09
N ILE A 141 -6.48 12.95 6.24
CA ILE A 141 -6.71 12.19 7.48
C ILE A 141 -5.79 12.73 8.57
N LEU A 142 -4.48 12.89 8.29
CA LEU A 142 -3.52 13.39 9.27
C LEU A 142 -3.88 14.80 9.75
N LYS A 143 -4.32 15.68 8.83
CA LYS A 143 -4.74 17.04 9.18
C LYS A 143 -5.98 17.06 10.08
N LYS A 144 -6.94 16.14 9.87
CA LYS A 144 -8.18 16.03 10.65
C LYS A 144 -7.96 15.35 11.99
N GLU A 145 -7.20 14.27 12.02
CA GLU A 145 -7.15 13.30 13.10
C GLU A 145 -5.90 13.42 14.00
N CYS A 146 -4.98 14.34 13.68
CA CYS A 146 -3.79 14.57 14.49
C CYS A 146 -3.78 15.99 15.07
N ASN A 147 -3.24 16.13 16.27
CA ASN A 147 -3.06 17.44 16.92
C ASN A 147 -2.20 18.36 16.06
N LYS A 148 -2.50 19.65 16.02
CA LYS A 148 -1.78 20.65 15.21
C LYS A 148 -0.28 20.69 15.49
N THR A 149 0.12 20.46 16.73
CA THR A 149 1.52 20.42 17.18
C THR A 149 2.19 19.07 17.06
N SER A 150 1.45 18.01 16.68
CA SER A 150 1.94 16.64 16.64
C SER A 150 3.12 16.44 15.69
N LYS A 151 4.05 15.55 16.07
CA LYS A 151 5.20 15.19 15.24
C LYS A 151 4.76 14.60 13.89
N ALA A 152 3.69 13.77 13.88
CA ALA A 152 3.16 13.18 12.67
C ALA A 152 2.69 14.24 11.67
N LEU A 153 1.92 15.27 12.11
CA LEU A 153 1.43 16.32 11.22
C LEU A 153 2.57 17.24 10.75
N LYS A 154 3.53 17.56 11.62
CA LYS A 154 4.73 18.33 11.22
C LYS A 154 5.52 17.63 10.12
N LEU A 155 5.72 16.30 10.24
CA LEU A 155 6.39 15.49 9.22
C LEU A 155 5.57 15.39 7.93
N ALA A 156 4.24 15.29 8.04
CA ALA A 156 3.34 15.28 6.87
C ALA A 156 3.38 16.62 6.10
N ASN A 157 3.44 17.75 6.80
CA ASN A 157 3.60 19.08 6.20
C ASN A 157 4.92 19.20 5.42
N LYS A 158 6.02 18.69 6.00
CA LYS A 158 7.33 18.62 5.30
C LYS A 158 7.25 17.73 4.06
N ALA A 159 6.59 16.55 4.18
CA ALA A 159 6.41 15.64 3.06
C ALA A 159 5.60 16.26 1.93
N LYS A 160 4.52 16.99 2.24
CA LYS A 160 3.69 17.69 1.23
C LYS A 160 4.51 18.69 0.42
N ARG A 161 5.41 19.44 1.06
CA ARG A 161 6.33 20.37 0.38
C ARG A 161 7.36 19.64 -0.48
N LYS A 162 7.94 18.54 0.05
CA LYS A 162 8.95 17.72 -0.64
C LYS A 162 8.40 16.96 -1.85
N TYR A 163 7.19 16.42 -1.76
CA TYR A 163 6.59 15.57 -2.78
C TYR A 163 5.42 16.28 -3.47
N LYS A 164 5.66 17.41 -4.11
CA LYS A 164 4.63 18.19 -4.84
C LYS A 164 3.86 17.34 -5.87
N THR A 165 4.53 16.37 -6.50
CA THR A 165 3.93 15.42 -7.43
C THR A 165 4.33 13.97 -7.11
N LEU A 166 3.34 13.11 -6.86
CA LEU A 166 3.56 11.68 -6.62
C LEU A 166 3.50 10.90 -7.94
N ARG A 167 4.57 10.94 -8.74
CA ARG A 167 4.68 10.10 -9.94
C ARG A 167 5.31 8.74 -9.62
N VAL A 168 4.63 7.66 -10.04
CA VAL A 168 5.23 6.33 -10.08
C VAL A 168 6.04 6.22 -11.37
N ARG A 169 7.37 6.32 -11.27
CA ARG A 169 8.25 6.39 -12.45
C ARG A 169 8.28 5.06 -13.22
N ASN A 170 8.56 3.96 -12.63
CA ASN A 170 8.73 2.69 -13.34
C ASN A 170 7.46 1.81 -13.24
N LYS A 171 6.73 1.67 -14.33
CA LYS A 171 5.52 0.83 -14.43
C LYS A 171 5.79 -0.37 -15.36
N VAL A 172 5.18 -1.50 -15.05
CA VAL A 172 5.21 -2.74 -15.84
C VAL A 172 3.80 -3.07 -16.30
N LYS A 173 3.67 -3.53 -17.55
CA LYS A 173 2.39 -4.02 -18.09
C LYS A 173 2.08 -5.41 -17.50
N LEU A 174 0.84 -5.61 -17.08
CA LEU A 174 0.29 -6.91 -16.77
C LEU A 174 -0.38 -7.42 -18.06
N LYS A 175 0.29 -8.34 -18.74
CA LYS A 175 -0.29 -9.09 -19.86
C LYS A 175 -0.92 -10.35 -19.33
#